data_12887910f91d2de670d864a59e9598a1
#
_entry.id   12887910f91d2de670d864a59e9598a1
#
_cell.length_a   1.000
_cell.length_b   1.000
_cell.length_c   1.000
_cell.angle_alpha   90.00
_cell.angle_beta   90.00
_cell.angle_gamma   90.00
#
_symmetry.space_group_name_H-M   'P 1'
#
loop_
_entity.id
_entity.type
_entity.pdbx_description
1 polymer ?
#
loop_
_entity_poly.entity_id
_entity_poly.type
_entity_poly.pdbx_seq_one_letter_code
_entity_poly.pdbx_strand_id
1 'polypeptide(L)'
;MGIGLIGDSPAGVVVARSLAGAGHALIGRTLPPEDRAEQVDVALSGVAVMDIPEIVRRSEMVILASHGDALEAVVRRLTDEGLCQSGQLVLHLAIDHSLEVLSPLVTQGVIPLWLYPMVALTGSSLDSAVLRDGWCAVSAPTPVLPIAQALAFEMGLEPFVLDINQHRVFSQVAQSLTAESMSFVTSAIDKLESAGVDQAGAALGVLTRSAVESVLRAKTRDLDLHSDVEALFEDGASDD
;
A
#
# COMPACT_ATOMS: atom_id res chain seq x y z
N MET A 1 1.68 -15.36 12.36
CA MET A 1 0.22 -15.60 12.15
C MET A 1 -0.03 -16.18 10.76
N GLY A 2 -1.19 -16.82 10.57
CA GLY A 2 -1.63 -17.33 9.28
C GLY A 2 -2.31 -16.25 8.45
N ILE A 3 -1.85 -16.03 7.21
CA ILE A 3 -2.34 -14.97 6.30
C ILE A 3 -2.97 -15.60 5.06
N GLY A 4 -4.20 -15.17 4.74
CA GLY A 4 -4.88 -15.49 3.49
C GLY A 4 -4.88 -14.30 2.55
N LEU A 5 -4.75 -14.53 1.24
CA LEU A 5 -4.79 -13.48 0.22
C LEU A 5 -6.01 -13.66 -0.68
N ILE A 6 -6.87 -12.66 -0.74
CA ILE A 6 -8.03 -12.59 -1.63
C ILE A 6 -7.81 -11.46 -2.63
N GLY A 7 -7.78 -11.80 -3.91
CA GLY A 7 -7.43 -10.89 -5.00
C GLY A 7 -5.98 -11.04 -5.43
N ASP A 8 -5.58 -10.21 -6.39
CA ASP A 8 -4.32 -10.37 -7.11
C ASP A 8 -3.62 -9.03 -7.43
N SER A 9 -4.02 -7.94 -6.77
CA SER A 9 -3.37 -6.65 -7.03
C SER A 9 -1.85 -6.73 -6.78
N PRO A 10 -1.02 -6.03 -7.56
CA PRO A 10 0.43 -6.01 -7.36
C PRO A 10 0.83 -5.74 -5.91
N ALA A 11 0.18 -4.75 -5.29
CA ALA A 11 0.44 -4.41 -3.89
C ALA A 11 0.11 -5.59 -2.95
N GLY A 12 -1.02 -6.28 -3.16
CA GLY A 12 -1.41 -7.43 -2.35
C GLY A 12 -0.43 -8.57 -2.41
N VAL A 13 0.04 -8.91 -3.61
CA VAL A 13 1.04 -9.96 -3.84
C VAL A 13 2.37 -9.62 -3.15
N VAL A 14 2.84 -8.37 -3.29
CA VAL A 14 4.11 -7.92 -2.70
C VAL A 14 4.01 -7.86 -1.18
N VAL A 15 2.92 -7.31 -0.62
CA VAL A 15 2.69 -7.26 0.83
C VAL A 15 2.62 -8.67 1.43
N ALA A 16 1.84 -9.57 0.83
CA ALA A 16 1.75 -10.95 1.29
C ALA A 16 3.11 -11.65 1.30
N ARG A 17 3.90 -11.48 0.23
CA ARG A 17 5.26 -12.02 0.13
C ARG A 17 6.21 -11.41 1.16
N SER A 18 6.15 -10.10 1.39
CA SER A 18 7.02 -9.42 2.36
C SER A 18 6.72 -9.90 3.78
N LEU A 19 5.45 -10.04 4.13
CA LEU A 19 5.04 -10.58 5.43
C LEU A 19 5.43 -12.07 5.58
N ALA A 20 5.37 -12.85 4.51
CA ALA A 20 5.91 -14.22 4.54
C ALA A 20 7.42 -14.23 4.81
N GLY A 21 8.17 -13.30 4.22
CA GLY A 21 9.60 -13.10 4.49
C GLY A 21 9.89 -12.68 5.93
N ALA A 22 8.96 -12.01 6.59
CA ALA A 22 9.02 -11.63 8.00
C ALA A 22 8.61 -12.78 8.97
N GLY A 23 8.24 -13.95 8.45
CA GLY A 23 7.95 -15.14 9.25
C GLY A 23 6.45 -15.44 9.44
N HIS A 24 5.57 -14.77 8.73
CA HIS A 24 4.15 -15.14 8.68
C HIS A 24 3.92 -16.32 7.72
N ALA A 25 2.90 -17.13 7.99
CA ALA A 25 2.56 -18.26 7.14
C ALA A 25 1.49 -17.84 6.10
N LEU A 26 1.79 -17.92 4.81
CA LEU A 26 0.76 -17.78 3.78
C LEU A 26 -0.05 -19.07 3.70
N ILE A 27 -1.29 -19.01 4.13
CA ILE A 27 -2.22 -20.17 4.24
C ILE A 27 -2.76 -20.54 2.86
N GLY A 28 -3.13 -19.54 2.07
CA GLY A 28 -3.70 -19.73 0.75
C GLY A 28 -3.97 -18.42 0.04
N ARG A 29 -4.27 -18.52 -1.24
CA ARG A 29 -4.64 -17.40 -2.11
C ARG A 29 -5.77 -17.78 -3.05
N THR A 30 -6.52 -16.79 -3.53
CA THR A 30 -7.46 -17.00 -4.64
C THR A 30 -6.73 -17.23 -5.95
N LEU A 31 -7.42 -17.87 -6.90
CA LEU A 31 -6.94 -18.02 -8.28
C LEU A 31 -6.89 -16.65 -8.95
N PRO A 32 -5.74 -16.20 -9.47
CA PRO A 32 -5.65 -14.96 -10.22
C PRO A 32 -6.25 -15.15 -11.64
N PRO A 33 -6.60 -14.05 -12.35
CA PRO A 33 -6.97 -14.11 -13.75
C PRO A 33 -5.79 -14.59 -14.63
N GLU A 34 -6.11 -15.13 -15.83
CA GLU A 34 -5.11 -15.78 -16.69
C GLU A 34 -3.93 -14.88 -17.08
N ASP A 35 -4.20 -13.62 -17.35
CA ASP A 35 -3.19 -12.63 -17.74
C ASP A 35 -2.18 -12.30 -16.62
N ARG A 36 -2.48 -12.67 -15.39
CA ARG A 36 -1.62 -12.44 -14.21
C ARG A 36 -1.16 -13.72 -13.53
N ALA A 37 -1.67 -14.86 -13.97
CA ALA A 37 -1.44 -16.15 -13.31
C ALA A 37 0.05 -16.47 -13.17
N GLU A 38 0.83 -16.36 -14.25
CA GLU A 38 2.26 -16.64 -14.25
C GLU A 38 3.02 -15.75 -13.25
N GLN A 39 2.74 -14.44 -13.25
CA GLN A 39 3.39 -13.48 -12.36
C GLN A 39 3.10 -13.78 -10.88
N VAL A 40 1.84 -14.06 -10.57
CA VAL A 40 1.41 -14.36 -9.20
C VAL A 40 1.95 -15.72 -8.74
N ASP A 41 1.96 -16.73 -9.61
CA ASP A 41 2.49 -18.06 -9.32
C ASP A 41 4.00 -18.04 -9.03
N VAL A 42 4.74 -17.23 -9.77
CA VAL A 42 6.18 -17.02 -9.49
C VAL A 42 6.39 -16.29 -8.17
N ALA A 43 5.63 -15.22 -7.92
CA ALA A 43 5.79 -14.40 -6.71
C ALA A 43 5.38 -15.13 -5.43
N LEU A 44 4.34 -15.96 -5.50
CA LEU A 44 3.76 -16.72 -4.37
C LEU A 44 3.90 -18.24 -4.59
N SER A 45 5.07 -18.66 -5.07
CA SER A 45 5.35 -20.07 -5.34
C SER A 45 5.14 -20.92 -4.08
N GLY A 46 4.42 -22.03 -4.24
CA GLY A 46 4.11 -22.96 -3.14
C GLY A 46 2.92 -22.55 -2.26
N VAL A 47 2.32 -21.38 -2.48
CA VAL A 47 1.07 -20.99 -1.78
C VAL A 47 -0.12 -21.64 -2.45
N ALA A 48 -0.90 -22.40 -1.67
CA ALA A 48 -2.04 -23.15 -2.18
C ALA A 48 -3.14 -22.20 -2.70
N VAL A 49 -3.71 -22.55 -3.87
CA VAL A 49 -4.93 -21.91 -4.39
C VAL A 49 -6.14 -22.52 -3.69
N MET A 50 -7.00 -21.67 -3.14
CA MET A 50 -8.18 -22.06 -2.36
C MET A 50 -9.36 -21.16 -2.71
N ASP A 51 -10.58 -21.61 -2.37
CA ASP A 51 -11.75 -20.74 -2.41
C ASP A 51 -11.77 -19.73 -1.22
N ILE A 52 -12.54 -18.66 -1.39
CA ILE A 52 -12.63 -17.59 -0.37
C ILE A 52 -13.05 -18.14 1.01
N PRO A 53 -14.11 -18.97 1.14
CA PRO A 53 -14.51 -19.51 2.43
C PRO A 53 -13.40 -20.31 3.15
N GLU A 54 -12.63 -21.08 2.40
CA GLU A 54 -11.53 -21.86 2.98
C GLU A 54 -10.37 -20.97 3.42
N ILE A 55 -10.01 -19.97 2.61
CA ILE A 55 -8.98 -18.97 2.94
C ILE A 55 -9.35 -18.28 4.26
N VAL A 56 -10.57 -17.73 4.34
CA VAL A 56 -11.03 -16.97 5.51
C VAL A 56 -11.05 -17.85 6.75
N ARG A 57 -11.63 -19.05 6.66
CA ARG A 57 -11.72 -19.97 7.79
C ARG A 57 -10.37 -20.38 8.38
N ARG A 58 -9.31 -20.44 7.56
CA ARG A 58 -7.97 -20.94 7.95
C ARG A 58 -6.99 -19.84 8.31
N SER A 59 -7.36 -18.58 8.14
CA SER A 59 -6.45 -17.44 8.31
C SER A 59 -6.77 -16.64 9.56
N GLU A 60 -5.75 -16.17 10.27
CA GLU A 60 -5.87 -15.21 11.37
C GLU A 60 -6.00 -13.77 10.81
N MET A 61 -5.38 -13.53 9.65
CA MET A 61 -5.50 -12.28 8.92
C MET A 61 -5.81 -12.56 7.44
N VAL A 62 -6.73 -11.78 6.87
CA VAL A 62 -7.07 -11.82 5.45
C VAL A 62 -6.66 -10.50 4.80
N ILE A 63 -5.87 -10.58 3.73
CA ILE A 63 -5.51 -9.44 2.89
C ILE A 63 -6.47 -9.38 1.71
N LEU A 64 -7.19 -8.26 1.56
CA LEU A 64 -8.04 -7.98 0.42
C LEU A 64 -7.22 -7.17 -0.62
N ALA A 65 -6.80 -7.86 -1.66
CA ALA A 65 -5.94 -7.34 -2.72
C ALA A 65 -6.74 -6.97 -3.97
N SER A 66 -7.80 -6.19 -3.76
CA SER A 66 -8.71 -5.69 -4.81
C SER A 66 -8.87 -4.18 -4.69
N HIS A 67 -9.34 -3.52 -5.74
CA HIS A 67 -9.58 -2.07 -5.80
C HIS A 67 -11.00 -1.77 -6.26
N GLY A 68 -11.47 -0.56 -5.98
CA GLY A 68 -12.77 -0.05 -6.44
C GLY A 68 -13.92 -1.02 -6.14
N ASP A 69 -14.83 -1.15 -7.08
CA ASP A 69 -16.03 -2.00 -6.96
C ASP A 69 -15.73 -3.46 -6.63
N ALA A 70 -14.56 -3.96 -7.03
CA ALA A 70 -14.15 -5.34 -6.72
C ALA A 70 -13.88 -5.54 -5.23
N LEU A 71 -13.31 -4.55 -4.54
CA LEU A 71 -13.15 -4.59 -3.09
C LEU A 71 -14.51 -4.60 -2.39
N GLU A 72 -15.42 -3.72 -2.79
CA GLU A 72 -16.77 -3.67 -2.22
C GLU A 72 -17.53 -4.97 -2.44
N ALA A 73 -17.40 -5.58 -3.63
CA ALA A 73 -18.03 -6.86 -3.94
C ALA A 73 -17.51 -7.99 -3.03
N VAL A 74 -16.20 -8.04 -2.79
CA VAL A 74 -15.60 -9.02 -1.87
C VAL A 74 -16.09 -8.77 -0.43
N VAL A 75 -16.06 -7.53 0.05
CA VAL A 75 -16.54 -7.18 1.40
C VAL A 75 -18.02 -7.57 1.56
N ARG A 76 -18.86 -7.26 0.57
CA ARG A 76 -20.28 -7.64 0.58
C ARG A 76 -20.42 -9.17 0.66
N ARG A 77 -19.71 -9.92 -0.15
CA ARG A 77 -19.75 -11.38 -0.11
C ARG A 77 -19.34 -11.94 1.25
N LEU A 78 -18.23 -11.44 1.81
CA LEU A 78 -17.76 -11.86 3.14
C LEU A 78 -18.82 -11.59 4.21
N THR A 79 -19.52 -10.46 4.10
CA THR A 79 -20.58 -10.04 5.02
C THR A 79 -21.83 -10.90 4.89
N ASP A 80 -22.35 -11.06 3.66
CA ASP A 80 -23.62 -11.74 3.38
C ASP A 80 -23.54 -13.24 3.68
N GLU A 81 -22.39 -13.86 3.42
CA GLU A 81 -22.13 -15.26 3.70
C GLU A 81 -21.65 -15.51 5.15
N GLY A 82 -21.40 -14.44 5.94
CA GLY A 82 -20.93 -14.55 7.34
C GLY A 82 -19.62 -15.31 7.48
N LEU A 83 -18.67 -15.11 6.57
CA LEU A 83 -17.46 -15.93 6.47
C LEU A 83 -16.41 -15.61 7.52
N CYS A 84 -16.35 -14.35 7.96
CA CYS A 84 -15.32 -13.88 8.87
C CYS A 84 -15.59 -14.30 10.32
N GLN A 85 -14.51 -14.49 11.07
CA GLN A 85 -14.58 -14.82 12.49
C GLN A 85 -14.42 -13.56 13.34
N SER A 86 -15.10 -13.54 14.50
CA SER A 86 -14.89 -12.46 15.46
C SER A 86 -13.44 -12.42 15.93
N GLY A 87 -12.83 -11.22 15.92
CA GLY A 87 -11.41 -11.02 16.23
C GLY A 87 -10.46 -11.26 15.06
N GLN A 88 -10.94 -11.70 13.89
CA GLN A 88 -10.13 -11.86 12.70
C GLN A 88 -9.69 -10.51 12.14
N LEU A 89 -8.41 -10.41 11.77
CA LEU A 89 -7.87 -9.22 11.10
C LEU A 89 -8.25 -9.22 9.61
N VAL A 90 -8.79 -8.12 9.12
CA VAL A 90 -9.03 -7.92 7.68
C VAL A 90 -8.32 -6.65 7.25
N LEU A 91 -7.33 -6.82 6.39
CA LEU A 91 -6.50 -5.76 5.83
C LEU A 91 -6.89 -5.50 4.38
N HIS A 92 -7.10 -4.24 3.99
CA HIS A 92 -7.13 -3.87 2.58
C HIS A 92 -6.04 -2.86 2.23
N LEU A 93 -5.69 -2.80 0.93
CA LEU A 93 -4.60 -2.00 0.37
C LEU A 93 -5.10 -0.96 -0.65
N ALA A 94 -6.41 -0.88 -0.81
CA ALA A 94 -7.02 0.03 -1.79
C ALA A 94 -6.88 1.48 -1.34
N ILE A 95 -6.25 2.31 -2.18
CA ILE A 95 -6.05 3.73 -1.89
C ILE A 95 -7.33 4.54 -2.05
N ASP A 96 -8.24 4.10 -2.91
CA ASP A 96 -9.50 4.73 -3.24
C ASP A 96 -10.61 4.51 -2.18
N HIS A 97 -10.33 3.68 -1.17
CA HIS A 97 -11.24 3.38 -0.07
C HIS A 97 -10.58 3.64 1.28
N SER A 98 -11.33 4.28 2.17
CA SER A 98 -10.93 4.38 3.58
C SER A 98 -11.25 3.09 4.34
N LEU A 99 -10.84 3.04 5.60
CA LEU A 99 -11.16 1.93 6.50
C LEU A 99 -12.67 1.65 6.61
N GLU A 100 -13.51 2.63 6.28
CA GLU A 100 -14.98 2.53 6.35
C GLU A 100 -15.57 1.48 5.41
N VAL A 101 -14.88 1.11 4.32
CA VAL A 101 -15.34 0.06 3.42
C VAL A 101 -15.53 -1.27 4.15
N LEU A 102 -14.76 -1.49 5.23
CA LEU A 102 -14.85 -2.69 6.07
C LEU A 102 -15.93 -2.60 7.17
N SER A 103 -16.68 -1.49 7.30
CA SER A 103 -17.69 -1.31 8.34
C SER A 103 -18.72 -2.45 8.44
N PRO A 104 -19.21 -3.05 7.33
CA PRO A 104 -20.11 -4.20 7.42
C PRO A 104 -19.49 -5.39 8.16
N LEU A 105 -18.19 -5.67 7.98
CA LEU A 105 -17.47 -6.74 8.64
C LEU A 105 -17.19 -6.41 10.12
N VAL A 106 -16.97 -5.14 10.44
CA VAL A 106 -16.79 -4.71 11.86
C VAL A 106 -18.01 -5.05 12.70
N THR A 107 -19.22 -4.97 12.16
CA THR A 107 -20.45 -5.39 12.88
C THR A 107 -20.48 -6.88 13.22
N GLN A 108 -19.67 -7.70 12.54
CA GLN A 108 -19.48 -9.13 12.80
C GLN A 108 -18.28 -9.40 13.72
N GLY A 109 -17.63 -8.36 14.25
CA GLY A 109 -16.50 -8.46 15.17
C GLY A 109 -15.12 -8.55 14.50
N VAL A 110 -15.02 -8.27 13.20
CA VAL A 110 -13.75 -8.20 12.47
C VAL A 110 -12.96 -6.96 12.91
N ILE A 111 -11.65 -7.10 12.94
CA ILE A 111 -10.70 -6.01 13.22
C ILE A 111 -10.19 -5.46 11.88
N PRO A 112 -10.61 -4.25 11.49
CA PRO A 112 -10.26 -3.68 10.20
C PRO A 112 -8.87 -3.03 10.24
N LEU A 113 -8.08 -3.24 9.18
CA LEU A 113 -6.79 -2.60 8.96
C LEU A 113 -6.73 -2.03 7.54
N TRP A 114 -6.04 -0.92 7.38
CA TRP A 114 -5.67 -0.36 6.09
C TRP A 114 -4.18 -0.02 6.08
N LEU A 115 -3.49 -0.49 5.05
CA LEU A 115 -2.11 -0.18 4.79
C LEU A 115 -1.94 0.24 3.32
N TYR A 116 -1.11 1.25 3.09
CA TYR A 116 -0.73 1.66 1.75
C TYR A 116 0.77 1.92 1.67
N PRO A 117 1.56 0.96 1.16
CA PRO A 117 2.98 1.19 0.86
C PRO A 117 3.14 2.32 -0.15
N MET A 118 3.95 3.34 0.17
CA MET A 118 4.15 4.53 -0.69
C MET A 118 5.17 4.28 -1.78
N VAL A 119 4.98 3.22 -2.54
CA VAL A 119 5.83 2.82 -3.66
C VAL A 119 4.98 2.34 -4.82
N ALA A 120 5.42 2.61 -6.04
CA ALA A 120 4.78 2.07 -7.23
C ALA A 120 5.14 0.58 -7.37
N LEU A 121 4.20 -0.29 -6.96
CA LEU A 121 4.39 -1.73 -7.01
C LEU A 121 3.87 -2.30 -8.33
N THR A 122 4.70 -3.10 -8.98
CA THR A 122 4.41 -3.74 -10.29
C THR A 122 4.04 -5.22 -10.16
N GLY A 123 4.21 -5.80 -8.96
CA GLY A 123 4.08 -7.22 -8.69
C GLY A 123 5.31 -8.04 -9.09
N SER A 124 6.40 -7.37 -9.44
CA SER A 124 7.66 -8.05 -9.80
C SER A 124 8.45 -8.50 -8.58
N SER A 125 9.42 -9.40 -8.81
CA SER A 125 10.33 -9.83 -7.74
C SER A 125 11.24 -8.70 -7.21
N LEU A 126 11.41 -7.65 -7.99
CA LEU A 126 12.22 -6.47 -7.63
C LEU A 126 11.53 -5.54 -6.64
N ASP A 127 10.21 -5.60 -6.55
CA ASP A 127 9.42 -4.74 -5.66
C ASP A 127 9.78 -4.93 -4.17
N SER A 128 10.23 -6.12 -3.77
CA SER A 128 10.70 -6.36 -2.40
C SER A 128 11.95 -5.54 -2.04
N ALA A 129 12.76 -5.16 -3.03
CA ALA A 129 13.91 -4.28 -2.81
C ALA A 129 13.49 -2.80 -2.71
N VAL A 130 12.41 -2.43 -3.41
CA VAL A 130 11.89 -1.06 -3.41
C VAL A 130 11.12 -0.74 -2.11
N LEU A 131 10.61 -1.76 -1.41
CA LEU A 131 9.96 -1.57 -0.11
C LEU A 131 10.93 -1.12 0.98
N ARG A 132 12.21 -1.49 0.90
CA ARG A 132 13.18 -1.17 1.95
C ARG A 132 13.38 0.33 2.06
N ASP A 133 13.33 0.83 3.30
CA ASP A 133 13.49 2.24 3.64
C ASP A 133 12.39 3.17 3.06
N GLY A 134 11.26 2.59 2.65
CA GLY A 134 10.07 3.31 2.20
C GLY A 134 9.12 3.67 3.34
N TRP A 135 8.03 4.33 2.99
CA TRP A 135 6.97 4.71 3.92
C TRP A 135 5.71 3.89 3.68
N CYS A 136 4.91 3.72 4.73
CA CYS A 136 3.61 3.07 4.67
C CYS A 136 2.56 3.92 5.41
N ALA A 137 1.56 4.39 4.69
CA ALA A 137 0.40 4.98 5.33
C ALA A 137 -0.43 3.87 6.00
N VAL A 138 -0.83 4.08 7.25
CA VAL A 138 -1.59 3.11 8.02
C VAL A 138 -2.82 3.74 8.67
N SER A 139 -3.92 3.00 8.73
CA SER A 139 -5.11 3.36 9.48
C SER A 139 -5.72 2.12 10.13
N ALA A 140 -6.14 2.25 11.39
CA ALA A 140 -6.81 1.23 12.15
C ALA A 140 -7.53 1.86 13.35
N PRO A 141 -8.49 1.19 13.99
CA PRO A 141 -9.02 1.62 15.29
C PRO A 141 -7.87 1.76 16.31
N THR A 142 -7.93 2.78 17.16
CA THR A 142 -6.86 3.13 18.11
C THR A 142 -6.31 1.93 18.92
N PRO A 143 -7.13 1.00 19.46
CA PRO A 143 -6.59 -0.12 20.24
C PRO A 143 -5.74 -1.10 19.45
N VAL A 144 -5.92 -1.17 18.12
CA VAL A 144 -5.24 -2.12 17.23
C VAL A 144 -4.27 -1.44 16.25
N LEU A 145 -4.16 -0.13 16.30
CA LEU A 145 -3.22 0.64 15.50
C LEU A 145 -1.76 0.13 15.61
N PRO A 146 -1.26 -0.28 16.80
CA PRO A 146 0.07 -0.88 16.90
C PRO A 146 0.27 -2.13 16.03
N ILE A 147 -0.79 -2.89 15.73
CA ILE A 147 -0.71 -4.04 14.82
C ILE A 147 -0.45 -3.58 13.39
N ALA A 148 -1.17 -2.56 12.91
CA ALA A 148 -0.96 -2.00 11.57
C ALA A 148 0.45 -1.43 11.42
N GLN A 149 0.96 -0.72 12.44
CA GLN A 149 2.32 -0.20 12.46
C GLN A 149 3.37 -1.32 12.47
N ALA A 150 3.17 -2.36 13.28
CA ALA A 150 4.08 -3.51 13.32
C ALA A 150 4.17 -4.21 11.96
N LEU A 151 3.04 -4.42 11.27
CA LEU A 151 3.04 -5.01 9.92
C LEU A 151 3.83 -4.17 8.91
N ALA A 152 3.76 -2.84 9.00
CA ALA A 152 4.57 -1.95 8.16
C ALA A 152 6.07 -2.11 8.46
N PHE A 153 6.47 -2.10 9.75
CA PHE A 153 7.87 -2.33 10.16
C PHE A 153 8.40 -3.70 9.73
N GLU A 154 7.59 -4.74 9.83
CA GLU A 154 7.97 -6.10 9.41
C GLU A 154 8.24 -6.19 7.90
N MET A 155 7.61 -5.33 7.11
CA MET A 155 7.89 -5.18 5.67
C MET A 155 9.11 -4.30 5.37
N GLY A 156 9.73 -3.69 6.38
CA GLY A 156 10.85 -2.75 6.24
C GLY A 156 10.43 -1.32 5.89
N LEU A 157 9.18 -0.95 6.22
CA LEU A 157 8.59 0.36 5.92
C LEU A 157 8.40 1.17 7.21
N GLU A 158 8.62 2.48 7.12
CA GLU A 158 8.29 3.41 8.20
C GLU A 158 6.79 3.74 8.18
N PRO A 159 6.01 3.41 9.22
CA PRO A 159 4.59 3.70 9.25
C PRO A 159 4.31 5.15 9.63
N PHE A 160 3.36 5.79 8.94
CA PHE A 160 2.71 7.01 9.40
C PHE A 160 1.19 6.84 9.42
N VAL A 161 0.59 7.39 10.46
CA VAL A 161 -0.84 7.20 10.74
C VAL A 161 -1.66 8.27 10.03
N LEU A 162 -2.73 7.85 9.38
CA LEU A 162 -3.73 8.75 8.81
C LEU A 162 -5.08 8.57 9.50
N ASP A 163 -5.69 9.67 9.90
CA ASP A 163 -7.10 9.70 10.25
C ASP A 163 -7.98 9.72 8.97
N ILE A 164 -9.29 9.61 9.14
CA ILE A 164 -10.23 9.52 8.02
C ILE A 164 -10.24 10.78 7.13
N ASN A 165 -10.03 11.96 7.71
CA ASN A 165 -10.01 13.22 6.97
C ASN A 165 -8.72 13.35 6.17
N GLN A 166 -7.60 12.98 6.79
CA GLN A 166 -6.28 12.92 6.16
C GLN A 166 -6.25 11.88 5.05
N HIS A 167 -6.86 10.70 5.26
CA HIS A 167 -6.96 9.65 4.24
C HIS A 167 -7.58 10.19 2.94
N ARG A 168 -8.66 10.94 3.00
CA ARG A 168 -9.33 11.49 1.81
C ARG A 168 -8.40 12.38 0.99
N VAL A 169 -7.70 13.30 1.64
CA VAL A 169 -6.75 14.19 0.96
C VAL A 169 -5.55 13.42 0.43
N PHE A 170 -5.00 12.53 1.25
CA PHE A 170 -3.89 11.67 0.88
C PHE A 170 -4.21 10.83 -0.36
N SER A 171 -5.36 10.16 -0.37
CA SER A 171 -5.83 9.32 -1.47
C SER A 171 -5.89 10.09 -2.79
N GLN A 172 -6.49 11.28 -2.78
CA GLN A 172 -6.57 12.14 -3.96
C GLN A 172 -5.19 12.55 -4.46
N VAL A 173 -4.33 13.02 -3.56
CA VAL A 173 -2.97 13.47 -3.92
C VAL A 173 -2.12 12.31 -4.44
N ALA A 174 -2.12 11.17 -3.76
CA ALA A 174 -1.31 10.04 -4.16
C ALA A 174 -1.75 9.43 -5.50
N GLN A 175 -3.07 9.35 -5.74
CA GLN A 175 -3.60 8.90 -7.04
C GLN A 175 -3.23 9.87 -8.17
N SER A 176 -3.47 11.17 -7.99
CA SER A 176 -3.11 12.18 -8.99
C SER A 176 -1.61 12.17 -9.26
N LEU A 177 -0.79 12.19 -8.21
CA LEU A 177 0.67 12.19 -8.34
C LEU A 177 1.16 10.98 -9.16
N THR A 178 0.64 9.79 -8.86
CA THR A 178 1.02 8.58 -9.57
C THR A 178 0.58 8.62 -11.04
N ALA A 179 -0.71 8.91 -11.28
CA ALA A 179 -1.27 8.91 -12.63
C ALA A 179 -0.64 9.99 -13.52
N GLU A 180 -0.50 11.21 -13.01
CA GLU A 180 0.07 12.33 -13.76
C GLU A 180 1.56 12.12 -14.04
N SER A 181 2.32 11.63 -13.05
CA SER A 181 3.74 11.34 -13.24
C SER A 181 3.97 10.24 -14.30
N MET A 182 3.20 9.16 -14.23
CA MET A 182 3.28 8.08 -15.23
C MET A 182 2.92 8.58 -16.63
N SER A 183 1.81 9.31 -16.77
CA SER A 183 1.34 9.87 -18.02
C SER A 183 2.37 10.84 -18.63
N PHE A 184 2.92 11.73 -17.81
CA PHE A 184 3.92 12.69 -18.23
C PHE A 184 5.20 12.02 -18.72
N VAL A 185 5.73 11.06 -17.96
CA VAL A 185 6.97 10.36 -18.33
C VAL A 185 6.76 9.52 -19.59
N THR A 186 5.64 8.78 -19.69
CA THR A 186 5.33 8.00 -20.90
C THR A 186 5.26 8.90 -22.14
N SER A 187 4.49 10.00 -22.07
CA SER A 187 4.37 10.95 -23.20
C SER A 187 5.71 11.56 -23.60
N ALA A 188 6.60 11.83 -22.64
CA ALA A 188 7.92 12.36 -22.93
C ALA A 188 8.82 11.33 -23.63
N ILE A 189 8.76 10.06 -23.22
CA ILE A 189 9.48 8.97 -23.88
C ILE A 189 8.99 8.80 -25.31
N ASP A 190 7.67 8.68 -25.52
CA ASP A 190 7.06 8.48 -26.85
C ASP A 190 7.45 9.60 -27.83
N LYS A 191 7.50 10.86 -27.36
CA LYS A 191 7.93 12.01 -28.19
C LYS A 191 9.38 11.89 -28.63
N LEU A 192 10.29 11.48 -27.76
CA LEU A 192 11.70 11.33 -28.11
C LEU A 192 11.93 10.14 -29.04
N GLU A 193 11.27 9.02 -28.79
CA GLU A 193 11.33 7.83 -29.65
C GLU A 193 10.77 8.14 -31.06
N SER A 194 9.67 8.88 -31.13
CA SER A 194 9.11 9.35 -32.42
C SER A 194 10.04 10.29 -33.18
N ALA A 195 10.93 11.01 -32.47
CA ALA A 195 11.98 11.85 -33.06
C ALA A 195 13.27 11.06 -33.40
N GLY A 196 13.29 9.73 -33.19
CA GLY A 196 14.43 8.87 -33.50
C GLY A 196 15.53 8.86 -32.42
N VAL A 197 15.20 9.24 -31.19
CA VAL A 197 16.15 9.19 -30.07
C VAL A 197 16.14 7.79 -29.44
N ASP A 198 17.21 7.05 -29.64
CA ASP A 198 17.39 5.73 -29.01
C ASP A 198 17.59 5.88 -27.48
N GLN A 199 17.09 4.90 -26.72
CA GLN A 199 17.21 4.83 -25.27
C GLN A 199 16.59 6.02 -24.51
N ALA A 200 15.56 6.64 -25.08
CA ALA A 200 14.89 7.81 -24.51
C ALA A 200 14.45 7.57 -23.05
N GLY A 201 13.90 6.39 -22.74
CA GLY A 201 13.48 6.03 -21.38
C GLY A 201 14.62 6.03 -20.36
N ALA A 202 15.81 5.54 -20.73
CA ALA A 202 16.97 5.52 -19.85
C ALA A 202 17.47 6.94 -19.53
N ALA A 203 17.59 7.79 -20.57
CA ALA A 203 18.04 9.17 -20.44
C ALA A 203 17.05 10.03 -19.63
N LEU A 204 15.76 9.96 -19.97
CA LEU A 204 14.70 10.68 -19.26
C LEU A 204 14.53 10.20 -17.82
N GLY A 205 14.74 8.91 -17.53
CA GLY A 205 14.67 8.40 -16.18
C GLY A 205 15.69 9.05 -15.23
N VAL A 206 16.89 9.38 -15.70
CA VAL A 206 17.89 10.12 -14.91
C VAL A 206 17.43 11.56 -14.67
N LEU A 207 17.00 12.25 -15.73
CA LEU A 207 16.53 13.63 -15.64
C LEU A 207 15.31 13.76 -14.72
N THR A 208 14.33 12.87 -14.87
CA THR A 208 13.08 12.90 -14.06
C THR A 208 13.37 12.72 -12.58
N ARG A 209 14.18 11.71 -12.22
CA ARG A 209 14.58 11.49 -10.81
C ARG A 209 15.30 12.71 -10.24
N SER A 210 16.24 13.29 -10.99
CA SER A 210 16.99 14.47 -10.55
C SER A 210 16.07 15.69 -10.36
N ALA A 211 15.12 15.91 -11.26
CA ALA A 211 14.17 17.02 -11.16
C ALA A 211 13.26 16.88 -9.94
N VAL A 212 12.67 15.69 -9.73
CA VAL A 212 11.81 15.40 -8.56
C VAL A 212 12.59 15.56 -7.26
N GLU A 213 13.80 15.01 -7.19
CA GLU A 213 14.64 15.11 -6.00
C GLU A 213 15.03 16.56 -5.67
N SER A 214 15.25 17.38 -6.68
CA SER A 214 15.54 18.82 -6.49
C SER A 214 14.37 19.56 -5.85
N VAL A 215 13.14 19.26 -6.27
CA VAL A 215 11.93 19.86 -5.68
C VAL A 215 11.75 19.40 -4.22
N LEU A 216 11.93 18.10 -3.96
CA LEU A 216 11.80 17.54 -2.60
C LEU A 216 12.81 18.17 -1.65
N ARG A 217 14.08 18.30 -2.06
CA ARG A 217 15.13 18.96 -1.25
C ARG A 217 14.84 20.42 -0.98
N ALA A 218 14.29 21.16 -1.95
CA ALA A 218 13.94 22.55 -1.75
C ALA A 218 12.84 22.70 -0.68
N LYS A 219 11.80 21.85 -0.75
CA LYS A 219 10.71 21.86 0.23
C LYS A 219 11.15 21.44 1.63
N THR A 220 12.06 20.47 1.75
CA THR A 220 12.60 20.04 3.06
C THR A 220 13.41 21.16 3.69
N ARG A 221 14.22 21.89 2.94
CA ARG A 221 14.96 23.06 3.46
C ARG A 221 14.06 24.18 3.95
N ASP A 222 12.94 24.43 3.26
CA ASP A 222 11.95 25.43 3.69
C ASP A 222 11.30 25.02 5.05
N LEU A 223 11.08 23.72 5.27
CA LEU A 223 10.55 23.20 6.53
C LEU A 223 11.56 23.32 7.68
N ASP A 224 12.82 22.97 7.42
CA ASP A 224 13.89 23.07 8.41
C ASP A 224 14.09 24.53 8.85
N LEU A 225 14.07 25.48 7.89
CA LEU A 225 14.18 26.91 8.18
C LEU A 225 12.99 27.46 9.00
N HIS A 226 11.77 26.93 8.78
CA HIS A 226 10.60 27.34 9.57
C HIS A 226 10.64 26.77 10.99
N SER A 227 11.05 25.52 11.17
CA SER A 227 11.19 24.91 12.50
C SER A 227 12.28 25.58 13.33
N ASP A 228 13.39 25.97 12.72
CA ASP A 228 14.48 26.70 13.38
C ASP A 228 14.05 28.13 13.78
N VAL A 229 13.20 28.78 13.00
CA VAL A 229 12.65 30.10 13.31
C VAL A 229 11.63 30.03 14.45
N GLU A 230 10.72 29.03 14.46
CA GLU A 230 9.76 28.84 15.56
C GLU A 230 10.48 28.53 16.88
N ALA A 231 11.52 27.68 16.89
CA ALA A 231 12.32 27.38 18.08
C ALA A 231 13.04 28.61 18.64
N LEU A 232 13.49 29.53 17.78
CA LEU A 232 14.12 30.79 18.19
C LEU A 232 13.14 31.78 18.84
N PHE A 233 11.84 31.70 18.53
CA PHE A 233 10.81 32.54 19.11
C PHE A 233 10.24 31.98 20.43
N GLU A 234 10.27 30.63 20.62
CA GLU A 234 9.83 30.00 21.87
C GLU A 234 10.84 30.17 23.00
N ASP A 235 12.15 30.17 22.72
CA ASP A 235 13.20 30.42 23.73
C ASP A 235 13.28 31.89 24.20
N GLY A 236 12.71 32.81 23.42
CA GLY A 236 12.68 34.27 23.78
C GLY A 236 11.51 34.67 24.67
N ALA A 237 10.58 33.80 25.00
CA ALA A 237 9.37 34.13 25.77
C ALA A 237 9.42 33.72 27.26
N SER A 238 10.53 33.21 27.74
CA SER A 238 10.67 32.73 29.13
C SER A 238 11.54 33.58 30.06
N ASP A 239 11.90 34.81 29.68
CA ASP A 239 12.57 35.76 30.56
C ASP A 239 11.78 37.08 30.65
N ASP A 240 10.70 37.08 31.47
CA ASP A 240 10.16 38.27 32.19
C ASP A 240 9.30 37.84 33.39
#